data_0a30d88d5d24772d98726f9441051455
#
_entry.id   0a30d88d5d24772d98726f9441051455
#
_cell.length_a   1.000
_cell.length_b   1.000
_cell.length_c   1.000
_cell.angle_alpha   90.00
_cell.angle_beta   90.00
_cell.angle_gamma   90.00
#
_symmetry.space_group_name_H-M   'P 1'
#
loop_
_entity.id
_entity.type
_entity.pdbx_description
1 polymer ?
#
loop_
_entity_poly.entity_id
_entity_poly.type
_entity_poly.pdbx_seq_one_letter_code
_entity_poly.pdbx_strand_id
1 'polypeptide(L)'
;MQIPIFGQEEDAADVFSILLIDEIFEPESANIIAYDAAFGFHAEAQENAPAFWDVHGPDEQRYYNLVCIFYGANPDLREDLAQELGRPEERAISCQEEYELAIDSWGGVLQDMEGGTGKLRLTGASSDPMYPIIRQEIESFNTIFGFPSDVSVTIEKCGEANAYYDPSEASITICTEFDAHLKQ
;
A
#
# COMPACT_ATOMS: atom_id res chain seq x y z
N MET A 1 -13.08 -8.76 -5.50
CA MET A 1 -14.20 -8.13 -4.77
C MET A 1 -14.67 -6.93 -5.56
N GLN A 2 -15.96 -6.72 -5.73
CA GLN A 2 -16.47 -5.44 -6.30
C GLN A 2 -16.88 -4.55 -5.12
N ILE A 3 -15.94 -3.77 -4.63
CA ILE A 3 -16.15 -2.84 -3.51
C ILE A 3 -16.59 -1.50 -4.11
N PRO A 4 -17.75 -0.96 -3.72
CA PRO A 4 -18.16 0.35 -4.19
C PRO A 4 -17.25 1.43 -3.58
N ILE A 5 -16.60 2.20 -4.42
CA ILE A 5 -15.68 3.27 -4.03
C ILE A 5 -16.25 4.60 -4.47
N PHE A 6 -16.31 5.58 -3.56
CA PHE A 6 -16.70 6.95 -3.83
C PHE A 6 -15.44 7.82 -3.99
N GLY A 7 -14.83 7.78 -5.17
CA GLY A 7 -13.60 8.52 -5.47
C GLY A 7 -12.74 7.78 -6.47
N GLN A 8 -11.48 8.14 -6.52
CA GLN A 8 -10.49 7.43 -7.34
C GLN A 8 -10.16 6.09 -6.68
N GLU A 9 -10.10 5.03 -7.47
CA GLU A 9 -9.80 3.67 -6.98
C GLU A 9 -8.40 3.60 -6.40
N GLU A 10 -7.45 4.28 -7.02
CA GLU A 10 -6.05 4.32 -6.58
C GLU A 10 -5.88 5.03 -5.23
N ASP A 11 -6.56 6.16 -5.00
CA ASP A 11 -6.54 6.84 -3.70
C ASP A 11 -7.12 5.94 -2.59
N ALA A 12 -8.17 5.18 -2.91
CA ALA A 12 -8.77 4.24 -1.97
C ALA A 12 -7.84 3.05 -1.69
N ALA A 13 -7.09 2.57 -2.69
CA ALA A 13 -6.09 1.52 -2.54
C ALA A 13 -4.90 1.99 -1.68
N ASP A 14 -4.44 3.24 -1.85
CA ASP A 14 -3.41 3.84 -1.00
C ASP A 14 -3.84 3.86 0.47
N VAL A 15 -5.04 4.39 0.76
CA VAL A 15 -5.57 4.40 2.13
C VAL A 15 -5.66 2.98 2.70
N PHE A 16 -6.18 2.03 1.93
CA PHE A 16 -6.30 0.64 2.38
C PHE A 16 -4.93 0.01 2.66
N SER A 17 -3.91 0.31 1.87
CA SER A 17 -2.56 -0.20 2.09
C SER A 17 -1.98 0.25 3.44
N ILE A 18 -2.24 1.51 3.85
CA ILE A 18 -1.81 2.03 5.14
C ILE A 18 -2.53 1.34 6.30
N LEU A 19 -3.83 1.10 6.17
CA LEU A 19 -4.59 0.35 7.18
C LEU A 19 -4.07 -1.09 7.32
N LEU A 20 -3.72 -1.75 6.20
CA LEU A 20 -3.09 -3.07 6.23
C LEU A 20 -1.73 -3.06 6.92
N ILE A 21 -0.88 -2.06 6.65
CA ILE A 21 0.42 -1.91 7.31
C ILE A 21 0.24 -1.81 8.84
N ASP A 22 -0.73 -1.01 9.27
CA ASP A 22 -1.01 -0.83 10.70
C ASP A 22 -1.55 -2.09 11.37
N GLU A 23 -2.39 -2.85 10.65
CA GLU A 23 -3.07 -4.04 11.20
C GLU A 23 -2.16 -5.28 11.25
N ILE A 24 -1.31 -5.51 10.24
CA ILE A 24 -0.60 -6.79 10.09
C ILE A 24 0.86 -6.76 10.55
N PHE A 25 1.47 -5.58 10.68
CA PHE A 25 2.87 -5.48 11.08
C PHE A 25 3.02 -5.03 12.54
N GLU A 26 4.03 -5.54 13.21
CA GLU A 26 4.43 -5.02 14.53
C GLU A 26 4.81 -3.53 14.42
N PRO A 27 4.55 -2.71 15.46
CA PRO A 27 4.69 -1.24 15.37
C PRO A 27 6.04 -0.75 14.82
N GLU A 28 7.14 -1.41 15.18
CA GLU A 28 8.48 -1.04 14.67
C GLU A 28 8.61 -1.28 13.17
N SER A 29 8.11 -2.42 12.68
CA SER A 29 8.10 -2.75 11.25
C SER A 29 7.14 -1.85 10.49
N ALA A 30 5.95 -1.59 11.02
CA ALA A 30 4.98 -0.69 10.42
C ALA A 30 5.55 0.73 10.24
N ASN A 31 6.30 1.24 11.23
CA ASN A 31 6.97 2.55 11.14
C ASN A 31 8.00 2.59 10.01
N ILE A 32 8.81 1.53 9.86
CA ILE A 32 9.82 1.45 8.79
C ILE A 32 9.14 1.41 7.43
N ILE A 33 8.12 0.57 7.26
CA ILE A 33 7.40 0.42 5.97
C ILE A 33 6.70 1.74 5.60
N ALA A 34 6.03 2.38 6.55
CA ALA A 34 5.36 3.66 6.31
C ALA A 34 6.36 4.78 5.97
N TYR A 35 7.55 4.80 6.62
CA TYR A 35 8.62 5.75 6.31
C TYR A 35 9.14 5.53 4.89
N ASP A 36 9.46 4.30 4.51
CA ASP A 36 9.98 3.98 3.18
C ASP A 36 8.96 4.28 2.09
N ALA A 37 7.68 3.96 2.31
CA ALA A 37 6.60 4.29 1.38
C ALA A 37 6.42 5.82 1.23
N ALA A 38 6.44 6.57 2.34
CA ALA A 38 6.39 8.03 2.32
C ALA A 38 7.58 8.61 1.56
N PHE A 39 8.79 8.09 1.78
CA PHE A 39 9.98 8.53 1.07
C PHE A 39 9.87 8.30 -0.45
N GLY A 40 9.29 7.16 -0.87
CA GLY A 40 9.02 6.87 -2.29
C GLY A 40 8.13 7.94 -2.93
N PHE A 41 6.95 8.22 -2.37
CA PHE A 41 6.05 9.26 -2.88
C PHE A 41 6.69 10.65 -2.85
N HIS A 42 7.48 10.97 -1.82
CA HIS A 42 8.18 12.24 -1.76
C HIS A 42 9.23 12.38 -2.88
N ALA A 43 9.98 11.32 -3.17
CA ALA A 43 10.97 11.31 -4.24
C ALA A 43 10.29 11.48 -5.62
N GLU A 44 9.21 10.75 -5.88
CA GLU A 44 8.42 10.88 -7.11
C GLU A 44 7.84 12.28 -7.28
N ALA A 45 7.34 12.89 -6.20
CA ALA A 45 6.83 14.27 -6.23
C ALA A 45 7.89 15.31 -6.60
N GLN A 46 9.18 15.05 -6.33
CA GLN A 46 10.27 15.94 -6.74
C GLN A 46 10.62 15.79 -8.22
N GLU A 47 10.37 14.64 -8.82
CA GLU A 47 10.72 14.34 -10.21
C GLU A 47 9.57 14.61 -11.17
N ASN A 48 8.33 14.47 -10.72
CA ASN A 48 7.13 14.53 -11.54
C ASN A 48 6.33 15.83 -11.29
N ALA A 49 5.90 16.46 -12.37
CA ALA A 49 4.90 17.52 -12.26
C ALA A 49 3.51 16.91 -11.98
N PRO A 50 2.69 17.51 -11.09
CA PRO A 50 1.39 16.95 -10.75
C PRO A 50 0.45 16.88 -11.95
N ALA A 51 -0.10 15.69 -12.20
CA ALA A 51 -1.05 15.43 -13.29
C ALA A 51 -2.47 15.28 -12.70
N PHE A 52 -3.16 16.41 -12.47
CA PHE A 52 -4.47 16.45 -11.80
C PHE A 52 -5.62 15.72 -12.55
N TRP A 53 -5.37 15.22 -13.74
CA TRP A 53 -6.32 14.44 -14.55
C TRP A 53 -6.02 12.94 -14.54
N ASP A 54 -4.96 12.52 -13.82
CA ASP A 54 -4.56 11.12 -13.72
C ASP A 54 -5.53 10.33 -12.85
N VAL A 55 -5.47 9.00 -12.95
CA VAL A 55 -6.19 8.07 -12.08
C VAL A 55 -5.63 8.05 -10.66
N HIS A 56 -4.36 8.43 -10.51
CA HIS A 56 -3.70 8.67 -9.23
C HIS A 56 -3.77 10.15 -8.85
N GLY A 57 -3.96 10.43 -7.58
CA GLY A 57 -3.72 11.76 -7.05
C GLY A 57 -2.25 12.17 -7.20
N PRO A 58 -1.92 13.49 -7.16
CA PRO A 58 -0.53 13.95 -7.18
C PRO A 58 0.30 13.29 -6.06
N ASP A 59 1.54 12.88 -6.36
CA ASP A 59 2.41 12.16 -5.41
C ASP A 59 2.62 12.91 -4.10
N GLU A 60 2.73 14.24 -4.14
CA GLU A 60 2.80 15.06 -2.93
C GLU A 60 1.52 14.97 -2.09
N GLN A 61 0.35 14.86 -2.69
CA GLN A 61 -0.92 14.66 -1.98
C GLN A 61 -0.99 13.26 -1.38
N ARG A 62 -0.60 12.23 -2.13
CA ARG A 62 -0.50 10.85 -1.69
C ARG A 62 0.45 10.75 -0.48
N TYR A 63 1.61 11.39 -0.55
CA TYR A 63 2.57 11.52 0.55
C TYR A 63 1.91 12.03 1.84
N TYR A 64 1.28 13.20 1.79
CA TYR A 64 0.67 13.78 2.99
C TYR A 64 -0.54 12.97 3.49
N ASN A 65 -1.30 12.35 2.61
CA ASN A 65 -2.39 11.46 3.00
C ASN A 65 -1.87 10.22 3.71
N LEU A 66 -0.83 9.56 3.18
CA LEU A 66 -0.18 8.42 3.83
C LEU A 66 0.30 8.79 5.24
N VAL A 67 1.09 9.84 5.36
CA VAL A 67 1.63 10.28 6.66
C VAL A 67 0.51 10.61 7.65
N CYS A 68 -0.56 11.25 7.18
CA CYS A 68 -1.71 11.62 8.02
C CYS A 68 -2.48 10.39 8.52
N ILE A 69 -2.86 9.47 7.64
CA ILE A 69 -3.59 8.26 8.02
C ILE A 69 -2.74 7.41 8.97
N PHE A 70 -1.45 7.22 8.67
CA PHE A 70 -0.55 6.46 9.53
C PHE A 70 -0.38 7.09 10.91
N TYR A 71 -0.17 8.41 10.97
CA TYR A 71 -0.13 9.16 12.22
C TYR A 71 -1.44 9.05 13.00
N GLY A 72 -2.57 9.19 12.31
CA GLY A 72 -3.91 9.16 12.91
C GLY A 72 -4.24 7.87 13.64
N ALA A 73 -3.66 6.74 13.23
CA ALA A 73 -3.83 5.44 13.88
C ALA A 73 -3.30 5.41 15.32
N ASN A 74 -2.20 6.10 15.59
CA ASN A 74 -1.62 6.20 16.94
C ASN A 74 -0.79 7.47 17.10
N PRO A 75 -1.43 8.63 17.32
CA PRO A 75 -0.74 9.92 17.42
C PRO A 75 0.36 9.95 18.48
N ASP A 76 0.09 9.33 19.65
CA ASP A 76 1.03 9.36 20.79
C ASP A 76 2.36 8.66 20.48
N LEU A 77 2.34 7.58 19.69
CA LEU A 77 3.53 6.81 19.32
C LEU A 77 4.19 7.27 18.02
N ARG A 78 3.48 8.03 17.19
CA ARG A 78 3.90 8.38 15.83
C ARG A 78 4.18 9.87 15.63
N GLU A 79 4.09 10.67 16.69
CA GLU A 79 4.31 12.13 16.59
C GLU A 79 5.71 12.45 16.07
N ASP A 80 6.75 11.82 16.63
CA ASP A 80 8.14 12.09 16.23
C ASP A 80 8.37 11.71 14.76
N LEU A 81 7.84 10.56 14.33
CA LEU A 81 7.94 10.10 12.94
C LEU A 81 7.19 11.05 11.98
N ALA A 82 5.98 11.44 12.33
CA ALA A 82 5.19 12.34 11.50
C ALA A 82 5.81 13.73 11.37
N GLN A 83 6.49 14.22 12.42
CA GLN A 83 7.26 15.47 12.38
C GLN A 83 8.51 15.32 11.50
N GLU A 84 9.24 14.21 11.60
CA GLU A 84 10.40 13.92 10.75
C GLU A 84 10.02 13.90 9.27
N LEU A 85 8.85 13.31 8.96
CA LEU A 85 8.25 13.31 7.62
C LEU A 85 7.62 14.66 7.22
N GLY A 86 7.75 15.71 8.03
CA GLY A 86 7.29 17.05 7.69
C GLY A 86 5.78 17.24 7.62
N ARG A 87 5.00 16.44 8.36
CA ARG A 87 3.55 16.62 8.48
C ARG A 87 3.25 18.04 8.97
N PRO A 88 2.43 18.84 8.26
CA PRO A 88 2.02 20.15 8.75
C PRO A 88 1.25 20.02 10.08
N GLU A 89 1.55 20.94 11.04
CA GLU A 89 0.91 20.89 12.37
C GLU A 89 -0.63 21.04 12.27
N GLU A 90 -1.10 21.88 11.37
CA GLU A 90 -2.52 22.07 11.08
C GLU A 90 -3.19 20.80 10.49
N ARG A 91 -2.44 19.95 9.79
CA ARG A 91 -2.94 18.68 9.23
C ARG A 91 -3.20 17.63 10.32
N ALA A 92 -2.47 17.67 11.44
CA ALA A 92 -2.62 16.74 12.55
C ALA A 92 -4.03 16.71 13.15
N ILE A 93 -4.74 17.85 13.08
CA ILE A 93 -6.06 18.04 13.72
C ILE A 93 -7.11 17.06 13.19
N SER A 94 -7.03 16.71 11.90
CA SER A 94 -8.00 15.82 11.22
C SER A 94 -7.53 14.38 11.07
N CYS A 95 -6.24 14.09 11.23
CA CYS A 95 -5.67 12.78 10.89
C CYS A 95 -6.29 11.62 11.68
N GLN A 96 -6.57 11.80 12.96
CA GLN A 96 -7.19 10.74 13.76
C GLN A 96 -8.62 10.47 13.30
N GLU A 97 -9.43 11.50 13.04
CA GLU A 97 -10.78 11.34 12.52
C GLU A 97 -10.77 10.68 11.14
N GLU A 98 -9.83 11.05 10.28
CA GLU A 98 -9.68 10.44 8.95
C GLU A 98 -9.30 8.96 9.03
N TYR A 99 -8.41 8.59 9.95
CA TYR A 99 -8.10 7.18 10.20
C TYR A 99 -9.32 6.41 10.71
N GLU A 100 -10.06 6.95 11.71
CA GLU A 100 -11.26 6.33 12.26
C GLU A 100 -12.33 6.11 11.17
N LEU A 101 -12.56 7.09 10.31
CA LEU A 101 -13.47 6.96 9.16
C LEU A 101 -12.99 5.93 8.13
N ALA A 102 -11.69 5.86 7.90
CA ALA A 102 -11.11 4.90 6.98
C ALA A 102 -11.25 3.47 7.52
N ILE A 103 -10.93 3.23 8.80
CA ILE A 103 -11.06 1.89 9.39
C ILE A 103 -12.53 1.45 9.49
N ASP A 104 -13.45 2.37 9.78
CA ASP A 104 -14.89 2.08 9.76
C ASP A 104 -15.37 1.68 8.36
N SER A 105 -14.82 2.29 7.32
CA SER A 105 -15.18 2.01 5.93
C SER A 105 -14.60 0.68 5.44
N TRP A 106 -13.34 0.39 5.78
CA TRP A 106 -12.61 -0.78 5.30
C TRP A 106 -12.72 -2.00 6.22
N GLY A 107 -13.13 -1.82 7.49
CA GLY A 107 -13.20 -2.91 8.48
C GLY A 107 -14.06 -4.08 8.04
N GLY A 108 -15.18 -3.83 7.34
CA GLY A 108 -16.00 -4.89 6.76
C GLY A 108 -15.28 -5.68 5.65
N VAL A 109 -14.46 -5.01 4.86
CA VAL A 109 -13.65 -5.66 3.80
C VAL A 109 -12.56 -6.53 4.42
N LEU A 110 -11.85 -6.02 5.45
CA LEU A 110 -10.85 -6.78 6.20
C LEU A 110 -11.46 -8.04 6.81
N GLN A 111 -12.62 -7.93 7.44
CA GLN A 111 -13.34 -9.06 8.01
C GLN A 111 -13.76 -10.09 6.95
N ASP A 112 -14.21 -9.65 5.79
CA ASP A 112 -14.53 -10.53 4.67
C ASP A 112 -13.29 -11.25 4.14
N MET A 113 -12.13 -10.59 4.14
CA MET A 113 -10.85 -11.17 3.75
C MET A 113 -10.38 -12.24 4.75
N GLU A 114 -10.60 -12.10 6.05
CA GLU A 114 -10.28 -13.14 7.03
C GLU A 114 -11.04 -14.45 6.77
N GLY A 115 -12.27 -14.35 6.28
CA GLY A 115 -13.11 -15.49 5.91
C GLY A 115 -12.87 -16.05 4.50
N GLY A 116 -12.06 -15.41 3.70
CA GLY A 116 -11.80 -15.78 2.31
C GLY A 116 -11.03 -17.10 2.16
N THR A 117 -11.31 -17.85 1.10
CA THR A 117 -10.66 -19.14 0.79
C THR A 117 -9.68 -19.07 -0.36
N GLY A 118 -9.78 -18.05 -1.23
CA GLY A 118 -8.82 -17.77 -2.30
C GLY A 118 -7.48 -17.30 -1.74
N LYS A 119 -6.40 -17.64 -2.42
CA LYS A 119 -5.03 -17.36 -1.99
C LYS A 119 -4.23 -16.65 -3.07
N LEU A 120 -3.24 -15.89 -2.65
CA LEU A 120 -2.19 -15.39 -3.54
C LEU A 120 -1.34 -16.58 -4.02
N ARG A 121 -1.12 -16.68 -5.33
CA ARG A 121 -0.38 -17.78 -5.96
C ARG A 121 0.82 -17.23 -6.74
N LEU A 122 2.00 -17.30 -6.13
CA LEU A 122 3.23 -16.82 -6.78
C LEU A 122 3.67 -17.74 -7.92
N THR A 123 3.95 -17.15 -9.07
CA THR A 123 4.51 -17.78 -10.25
C THR A 123 5.64 -16.90 -10.84
N GLY A 124 6.32 -17.38 -11.91
CA GLY A 124 7.29 -16.59 -12.65
C GLY A 124 8.74 -16.83 -12.26
N ALA A 125 9.58 -15.78 -12.38
CA ALA A 125 11.04 -15.87 -12.35
C ALA A 125 11.61 -16.18 -10.96
N SER A 126 11.69 -17.46 -10.59
CA SER A 126 12.24 -17.91 -9.29
C SER A 126 13.73 -17.57 -9.07
N SER A 127 14.44 -17.15 -10.11
CA SER A 127 15.83 -16.67 -10.03
C SER A 127 15.94 -15.17 -9.77
N ASP A 128 14.82 -14.45 -9.78
CA ASP A 128 14.78 -13.01 -9.47
C ASP A 128 15.10 -12.76 -7.99
N PRO A 129 15.91 -11.72 -7.66
CA PRO A 129 16.25 -11.39 -6.27
C PRO A 129 15.04 -11.09 -5.39
N MET A 130 13.95 -10.56 -5.94
CA MET A 130 12.72 -10.27 -5.20
C MET A 130 11.89 -11.55 -4.90
N TYR A 131 12.06 -12.63 -5.65
CA TYR A 131 11.25 -13.84 -5.54
C TYR A 131 11.19 -14.41 -4.11
N PRO A 132 12.29 -14.61 -3.39
CA PRO A 132 12.24 -15.15 -2.03
C PRO A 132 11.53 -14.21 -1.05
N ILE A 133 11.66 -12.90 -1.22
CA ILE A 133 11.00 -11.89 -0.38
C ILE A 133 9.49 -11.93 -0.64
N ILE A 134 9.08 -11.76 -1.89
CA ILE A 134 7.66 -11.77 -2.27
C ILE A 134 6.98 -13.10 -1.89
N ARG A 135 7.69 -14.21 -2.04
CA ARG A 135 7.18 -15.52 -1.61
C ARG A 135 6.91 -15.56 -0.11
N GLN A 136 7.84 -15.07 0.70
CA GLN A 136 7.69 -15.03 2.16
C GLN A 136 6.49 -14.17 2.56
N GLU A 137 6.34 -12.99 1.97
CA GLU A 137 5.22 -12.08 2.26
C GLU A 137 3.88 -12.70 1.83
N ILE A 138 3.81 -13.33 0.65
CA ILE A 138 2.61 -14.05 0.19
C ILE A 138 2.27 -15.22 1.14
N GLU A 139 3.25 -16.00 1.57
CA GLU A 139 3.03 -17.10 2.51
C GLU A 139 2.48 -16.57 3.84
N SER A 140 3.06 -15.48 4.37
CA SER A 140 2.59 -14.82 5.59
C SER A 140 1.18 -14.27 5.42
N PHE A 141 0.93 -13.48 4.38
CA PHE A 141 -0.37 -12.89 4.08
C PHE A 141 -1.47 -13.95 3.95
N ASN A 142 -1.18 -15.05 3.27
CA ASN A 142 -2.11 -16.16 3.08
C ASN A 142 -2.46 -16.91 4.39
N THR A 143 -1.74 -16.69 5.49
CA THR A 143 -2.11 -17.24 6.81
C THR A 143 -3.19 -16.40 7.49
N ILE A 144 -3.25 -15.12 7.18
CA ILE A 144 -4.14 -14.15 7.83
C ILE A 144 -5.41 -13.98 6.99
N PHE A 145 -5.21 -13.73 5.69
CA PHE A 145 -6.28 -13.34 4.78
C PHE A 145 -6.49 -14.34 3.64
N GLY A 146 -7.63 -14.21 3.01
CA GLY A 146 -7.98 -14.87 1.77
C GLY A 146 -8.84 -13.97 0.89
N PHE A 147 -9.08 -14.41 -0.31
CA PHE A 147 -9.85 -13.70 -1.32
C PHE A 147 -11.08 -14.49 -1.72
N PRO A 148 -12.05 -13.92 -2.44
CA PRO A 148 -13.17 -14.67 -3.01
C PRO A 148 -12.74 -15.80 -3.97
N SER A 149 -11.60 -15.61 -4.65
CA SER A 149 -10.95 -16.58 -5.54
C SER A 149 -9.44 -16.43 -5.43
N ASP A 150 -8.67 -17.39 -5.95
CA ASP A 150 -7.23 -17.28 -6.05
C ASP A 150 -6.85 -16.07 -6.92
N VAL A 151 -5.78 -15.38 -6.53
CA VAL A 151 -5.16 -14.27 -7.27
C VAL A 151 -3.76 -14.70 -7.67
N SER A 152 -3.45 -14.68 -8.97
CA SER A 152 -2.10 -15.00 -9.45
C SER A 152 -1.16 -13.82 -9.24
N VAL A 153 0.05 -14.12 -8.75
CA VAL A 153 1.13 -13.12 -8.63
C VAL A 153 2.28 -13.60 -9.50
N THR A 154 2.73 -12.76 -10.43
CA THR A 154 3.81 -13.11 -11.36
C THR A 154 4.94 -12.09 -11.26
N ILE A 155 6.18 -12.57 -11.23
CA ILE A 155 7.38 -11.73 -11.35
C ILE A 155 7.91 -11.92 -12.76
N GLU A 156 7.91 -10.84 -13.55
CA GLU A 156 8.36 -10.89 -14.95
C GLU A 156 8.98 -9.57 -15.41
N LYS A 157 9.61 -9.59 -16.57
CA LYS A 157 10.23 -8.41 -17.16
C LYS A 157 9.17 -7.59 -17.89
N CYS A 158 8.95 -6.33 -17.47
CA CYS A 158 7.98 -5.43 -18.08
C CYS A 158 8.62 -4.39 -19.02
N GLY A 159 9.89 -4.07 -18.83
CA GLY A 159 10.58 -2.97 -19.53
C GLY A 159 10.51 -1.63 -18.77
N GLU A 160 9.87 -1.61 -17.63
CA GLU A 160 9.76 -0.45 -16.72
C GLU A 160 9.63 -0.92 -15.27
N ALA A 161 9.98 -0.06 -14.31
CA ALA A 161 9.83 -0.34 -12.89
C ALA A 161 8.38 -0.05 -12.47
N ASN A 162 7.58 -1.10 -12.31
CA ASN A 162 6.17 -0.97 -11.96
C ASN A 162 5.61 -2.27 -11.37
N ALA A 163 4.38 -2.20 -10.87
CA ALA A 163 3.54 -3.34 -10.55
C ALA A 163 2.12 -3.07 -11.09
N TYR A 164 1.47 -4.10 -11.60
CA TYR A 164 0.15 -3.98 -12.22
C TYR A 164 -0.85 -4.93 -11.59
N TYR A 165 -2.10 -4.50 -11.50
CA TYR A 165 -3.22 -5.35 -11.16
C TYR A 165 -4.21 -5.42 -12.32
N ASP A 166 -4.56 -6.63 -12.75
CA ASP A 166 -5.61 -6.87 -13.75
C ASP A 166 -6.83 -7.49 -13.05
N PRO A 167 -7.92 -6.71 -12.87
CA PRO A 167 -9.14 -7.22 -12.23
C PRO A 167 -9.88 -8.27 -13.06
N SER A 168 -9.68 -8.31 -14.38
CA SER A 168 -10.35 -9.29 -15.26
C SER A 168 -9.79 -10.69 -15.13
N GLU A 169 -8.48 -10.78 -14.89
CA GLU A 169 -7.75 -12.04 -14.72
C GLU A 169 -7.48 -12.36 -13.23
N ALA A 170 -7.81 -11.45 -12.31
CA ALA A 170 -7.43 -11.52 -10.90
C ALA A 170 -5.93 -11.80 -10.75
N SER A 171 -5.11 -10.94 -11.36
CA SER A 171 -3.66 -11.13 -11.41
C SER A 171 -2.89 -9.86 -11.02
N ILE A 172 -1.77 -10.08 -10.35
CA ILE A 172 -0.77 -9.06 -10.01
C ILE A 172 0.52 -9.39 -10.76
N THR A 173 1.06 -8.42 -11.49
CA THR A 173 2.37 -8.51 -12.11
C THR A 173 3.35 -7.60 -11.41
N ILE A 174 4.49 -8.13 -10.96
CA ILE A 174 5.58 -7.37 -10.36
C ILE A 174 6.74 -7.37 -11.36
N CYS A 175 7.15 -6.19 -11.78
CA CYS A 175 8.20 -6.03 -12.78
C CYS A 175 9.58 -6.23 -12.18
N THR A 176 10.44 -7.02 -12.81
CA THR A 176 11.82 -7.29 -12.32
C THR A 176 12.68 -6.04 -12.23
N GLU A 177 12.33 -5.00 -12.98
CA GLU A 177 13.01 -3.70 -12.95
C GLU A 177 12.76 -2.92 -11.65
N PHE A 178 11.73 -3.29 -10.89
CA PHE A 178 11.36 -2.59 -9.68
C PHE A 178 12.45 -2.65 -8.58
N ASP A 179 13.10 -3.82 -8.40
CA ASP A 179 14.20 -3.97 -7.44
C ASP A 179 15.37 -3.00 -7.69
N ALA A 180 15.73 -2.79 -8.96
CA ALA A 180 16.79 -1.87 -9.32
C ALA A 180 16.37 -0.40 -9.13
N HIS A 181 15.11 -0.08 -9.30
CA HIS A 181 14.55 1.25 -9.07
C HIS A 181 14.55 1.62 -7.59
N LEU A 182 14.11 0.72 -6.72
CA LEU A 182 14.08 0.94 -5.27
C LEU A 182 15.46 1.11 -4.61
N LYS A 183 16.55 0.75 -5.30
CA LYS A 183 17.94 0.84 -4.80
C LYS A 183 18.68 2.10 -5.26
N GLN A 184 18.02 3.01 -5.96
CA GLN A 184 18.61 4.28 -6.43
C GLN A 184 18.44 5.39 -5.40
#